data_ffc5acf3ded32db41960e34c88271570
#
_entry.id   ffc5acf3ded32db41960e34c88271570
#
_cell.length_a   1.000
_cell.length_b   1.000
_cell.length_c   1.000
_cell.angle_alpha   90.00
_cell.angle_beta   90.00
_cell.angle_gamma   90.00
#
_symmetry.space_group_name_H-M   'P 1'
#
loop_
_entity.id
_entity.type
_entity.pdbx_description
1 polymer ?
#
loop_
_entity_poly.entity_id
_entity_poly.type
_entity_poly.pdbx_seq_one_letter_code
_entity_poly.pdbx_strand_id
1 'polypeptide(L)'
;GPMYLRFTRDAIPQIYDEDAEFVIGKANQLKEGKDVAIIANGDTVRLALDAAKELEAKGITARVLDMHTVKPLDTEAVTACINEIGKVITVEDHNILNGLGSAVCEVAAEMGKGVVKRIGVQDQYGQSAPYERLLAMNGITVENIVKTAEELQ
;
A
#
# COMPACT_ATOMS: atom_id res chain seq x y z
N GLY A 1 19.13 -14.92 11.33
CA GLY A 1 17.96 -15.57 11.92
C GLY A 1 16.97 -16.01 10.85
N PRO A 2 15.84 -16.69 11.20
CA PRO A 2 14.85 -17.09 10.24
C PRO A 2 14.19 -15.86 9.57
N MET A 3 13.91 -15.97 8.27
CA MET A 3 13.30 -14.92 7.47
C MET A 3 12.22 -15.52 6.58
N TYR A 4 11.11 -14.82 6.41
CA TYR A 4 10.06 -15.15 5.44
C TYR A 4 10.10 -14.14 4.30
N LEU A 5 10.29 -14.63 3.09
CA LEU A 5 10.28 -13.83 1.86
C LEU A 5 9.13 -14.33 0.96
N ARG A 6 8.31 -13.41 0.48
CA ARG A 6 7.23 -13.69 -0.48
C ARG A 6 7.51 -12.97 -1.78
N PHE A 7 7.48 -13.72 -2.86
CA PHE A 7 7.63 -13.20 -4.22
C PHE A 7 6.39 -13.57 -5.05
N THR A 8 6.03 -12.72 -6.00
CA THR A 8 5.06 -13.08 -7.02
C THR A 8 5.65 -14.12 -7.98
N ARG A 9 4.79 -14.92 -8.61
CA ARG A 9 5.16 -15.86 -9.65
C ARG A 9 5.14 -15.24 -11.03
N ASP A 10 4.25 -14.29 -11.26
CA ASP A 10 4.07 -13.66 -12.56
C ASP A 10 5.08 -12.53 -12.78
N ALA A 11 5.43 -12.29 -14.04
CA ALA A 11 6.29 -11.19 -14.40
C ALA A 11 5.52 -9.87 -14.25
N ILE A 12 6.05 -8.96 -13.44
CA ILE A 12 5.51 -7.61 -13.25
C ILE A 12 6.46 -6.59 -13.87
N PRO A 13 5.95 -5.43 -14.34
CA PRO A 13 6.80 -4.34 -14.79
C PRO A 13 7.79 -3.91 -13.70
N GLN A 14 9.02 -3.66 -14.10
CA GLN A 14 10.05 -3.13 -13.21
C GLN A 14 9.69 -1.72 -12.76
N ILE A 15 9.79 -1.47 -11.45
CA ILE A 15 9.51 -0.17 -10.83
C ILE A 15 10.82 0.52 -10.44
N TYR A 16 11.83 -0.25 -10.11
CA TYR A 16 13.11 0.24 -9.60
C TYR A 16 14.22 0.08 -10.63
N ASP A 17 15.19 0.98 -10.56
CA ASP A 17 16.45 0.85 -11.29
C ASP A 17 17.36 -0.21 -10.64
N GLU A 18 18.41 -0.62 -11.35
CA GLU A 18 19.35 -1.66 -10.89
C GLU A 18 20.10 -1.28 -9.60
N ASP A 19 20.28 0.02 -9.36
CA ASP A 19 20.98 0.56 -8.20
C ASP A 19 20.07 0.84 -6.98
N ALA A 20 18.80 0.44 -7.04
CA ALA A 20 17.85 0.69 -5.95
C ALA A 20 18.23 -0.05 -4.67
N GLU A 21 18.27 0.69 -3.57
CA GLU A 21 18.61 0.14 -2.25
C GLU A 21 17.34 -0.30 -1.50
N PHE A 22 17.43 -1.46 -0.84
CA PHE A 22 16.39 -2.00 0.02
C PHE A 22 16.96 -2.27 1.41
N VAL A 23 16.53 -1.50 2.38
CA VAL A 23 16.93 -1.66 3.78
C VAL A 23 15.80 -2.33 4.56
N ILE A 24 16.06 -3.49 5.15
CA ILE A 24 15.05 -4.21 5.94
C ILE A 24 14.52 -3.30 7.06
N GLY A 25 13.18 -3.17 7.12
CA GLY A 25 12.50 -2.33 8.09
C GLY A 25 12.43 -0.84 7.73
N LYS A 26 12.80 -0.47 6.50
CA LYS A 26 12.61 0.88 5.94
C LYS A 26 11.75 0.80 4.70
N ALA A 27 10.84 1.74 4.55
CA ALA A 27 10.03 1.90 3.35
C ALA A 27 10.77 2.73 2.31
N ASN A 28 10.53 2.43 1.03
CA ASN A 28 10.99 3.29 -0.07
C ASN A 28 9.87 4.26 -0.45
N GLN A 29 10.13 5.57 -0.38
CA GLN A 29 9.20 6.56 -0.87
C GLN A 29 9.37 6.74 -2.38
N LEU A 30 8.32 6.39 -3.13
CA LEU A 30 8.33 6.39 -4.60
C LEU A 30 7.73 7.67 -5.19
N LYS A 31 6.85 8.34 -4.45
CA LYS A 31 6.20 9.58 -4.88
C LYS A 31 5.92 10.49 -3.70
N GLU A 32 6.10 11.77 -3.89
CA GLU A 32 5.71 12.81 -2.96
C GLU A 32 4.23 13.17 -3.09
N GLY A 33 3.60 13.55 -1.99
CA GLY A 33 2.22 14.00 -1.94
C GLY A 33 1.80 14.43 -0.55
N LYS A 34 0.72 15.20 -0.45
CA LYS A 34 0.25 15.80 0.81
C LYS A 34 -1.24 15.64 1.09
N ASP A 35 -2.00 15.12 0.13
CA ASP A 35 -3.46 15.03 0.27
C ASP A 35 -3.90 13.63 0.75
N VAL A 36 -3.17 12.58 0.35
CA VAL A 36 -3.36 11.19 0.78
C VAL A 36 -2.04 10.44 0.78
N ALA A 37 -1.84 9.49 1.69
CA ALA A 37 -0.73 8.54 1.66
C ALA A 37 -1.23 7.17 1.20
N ILE A 38 -0.54 6.54 0.25
CA ILE A 38 -0.81 5.19 -0.21
C ILE A 38 0.41 4.33 0.17
N ILE A 39 0.20 3.36 1.05
CA ILE A 39 1.23 2.44 1.52
C ILE A 39 0.92 1.06 0.94
N ALA A 40 1.79 0.57 0.07
CA ALA A 40 1.60 -0.68 -0.64
C ALA A 40 2.80 -1.61 -0.47
N ASN A 41 2.64 -2.88 -0.80
CA ASN A 41 3.75 -3.84 -0.85
C ASN A 41 3.61 -4.81 -2.03
N GLY A 42 4.74 -5.35 -2.48
CA GLY A 42 4.77 -6.32 -3.58
C GLY A 42 4.10 -5.79 -4.84
N ASP A 43 3.30 -6.61 -5.49
CA ASP A 43 2.66 -6.30 -6.79
C ASP A 43 1.72 -5.10 -6.73
N THR A 44 1.17 -4.79 -5.56
CA THR A 44 0.23 -3.69 -5.39
C THR A 44 0.89 -2.31 -5.40
N VAL A 45 2.20 -2.24 -5.31
CA VAL A 45 2.97 -0.99 -5.40
C VAL A 45 2.75 -0.33 -6.77
N ARG A 46 2.71 -1.11 -7.85
CA ARG A 46 2.39 -0.59 -9.18
C ARG A 46 1.00 0.01 -9.24
N LEU A 47 0.01 -0.67 -8.66
CA LEU A 47 -1.37 -0.14 -8.60
C LEU A 47 -1.44 1.17 -7.83
N ALA A 48 -0.66 1.30 -6.75
CA ALA A 48 -0.55 2.54 -5.97
C ALA A 48 0.05 3.69 -6.79
N LEU A 49 1.08 3.43 -7.59
CA LEU A 49 1.70 4.42 -8.48
C LEU A 49 0.75 4.85 -9.60
N ASP A 50 0.06 3.90 -10.23
CA ASP A 50 -0.92 4.19 -11.27
C ASP A 50 -2.09 5.01 -10.70
N ALA A 51 -2.60 4.65 -9.52
CA ALA A 51 -3.63 5.41 -8.82
C ALA A 51 -3.17 6.84 -8.47
N ALA A 52 -1.94 6.98 -8.00
CA ALA A 52 -1.37 8.30 -7.68
C ALA A 52 -1.27 9.20 -8.92
N LYS A 53 -0.99 8.63 -10.10
CA LYS A 53 -0.99 9.35 -11.37
C LYS A 53 -2.39 9.80 -11.79
N GLU A 54 -3.40 8.95 -11.63
CA GLU A 54 -4.79 9.31 -11.91
C GLU A 54 -5.31 10.39 -10.94
N LEU A 55 -4.95 10.29 -9.65
CA LEU A 55 -5.31 11.29 -8.65
C LEU A 55 -4.69 12.65 -8.96
N GLU A 56 -3.43 12.67 -9.41
CA GLU A 56 -2.76 13.92 -9.80
C GLU A 56 -3.48 14.64 -10.95
N ALA A 57 -4.00 13.90 -11.92
CA ALA A 57 -4.82 14.46 -13.00
C ALA A 57 -6.14 15.08 -12.49
N LYS A 58 -6.58 14.70 -11.29
CA LYS A 58 -7.75 15.24 -10.57
C LYS A 58 -7.38 16.32 -9.54
N GLY A 59 -6.10 16.70 -9.45
CA GLY A 59 -5.61 17.70 -8.51
C GLY A 59 -5.38 17.19 -7.08
N ILE A 60 -5.36 15.88 -6.87
CA ILE A 60 -5.09 15.22 -5.58
C ILE A 60 -3.68 14.64 -5.61
N THR A 61 -2.82 15.07 -4.70
CA THR A 61 -1.44 14.58 -4.63
C THR A 61 -1.33 13.42 -3.65
N ALA A 62 -0.76 12.29 -4.10
CA ALA A 62 -0.59 11.10 -3.28
C ALA A 62 0.89 10.84 -2.97
N ARG A 63 1.22 10.68 -1.68
CA ARG A 63 2.50 10.10 -1.25
C ARG A 63 2.41 8.59 -1.41
N VAL A 64 3.37 7.98 -2.11
CA VAL A 64 3.40 6.52 -2.29
C VAL A 64 4.62 5.93 -1.60
N LEU A 65 4.38 5.00 -0.68
CA LEU A 65 5.41 4.21 -0.02
C LEU A 65 5.34 2.74 -0.47
N ASP A 66 6.48 2.18 -0.88
CA ASP A 66 6.68 0.75 -0.94
C ASP A 66 7.14 0.25 0.43
N MET A 67 6.24 -0.40 1.15
CA MET A 67 6.52 -1.04 2.44
C MET A 67 6.95 -2.49 2.21
N HIS A 68 8.06 -2.69 1.53
CA HIS A 68 8.58 -4.02 1.17
C HIS A 68 8.86 -4.92 2.38
N THR A 69 9.00 -4.36 3.57
CA THR A 69 9.17 -5.09 4.83
C THR A 69 7.98 -4.82 5.75
N VAL A 70 7.17 -5.85 6.01
CA VAL A 70 6.03 -5.75 6.92
C VAL A 70 6.45 -5.91 8.38
N LYS A 71 7.50 -6.71 8.62
CA LYS A 71 8.04 -6.93 9.97
C LYS A 71 9.58 -7.09 9.92
N PRO A 72 10.32 -6.17 10.53
CA PRO A 72 9.86 -4.98 11.25
C PRO A 72 9.24 -3.93 10.32
N LEU A 73 8.15 -3.30 10.75
CA LEU A 73 7.52 -2.20 10.00
C LEU A 73 8.36 -0.92 10.13
N ASP A 74 8.42 -0.10 9.09
CA ASP A 74 8.92 1.27 9.19
C ASP A 74 7.88 2.17 9.87
N THR A 75 7.85 2.12 11.19
CA THR A 75 6.92 2.91 12.01
C THR A 75 7.18 4.42 11.89
N GLU A 76 8.42 4.84 11.60
CA GLU A 76 8.76 6.24 11.39
C GLU A 76 8.09 6.79 10.12
N ALA A 77 8.17 6.05 9.00
CA ALA A 77 7.52 6.43 7.74
C ALA A 77 5.99 6.46 7.87
N VAL A 78 5.39 5.48 8.55
CA VAL A 78 3.94 5.46 8.82
C VAL A 78 3.54 6.64 9.71
N THR A 79 4.29 6.90 10.76
CA THR A 79 4.06 8.03 11.68
C THR A 79 4.13 9.37 10.94
N ALA A 80 5.10 9.54 10.05
CA ALA A 80 5.22 10.73 9.20
C ALA A 80 3.98 10.91 8.30
N CYS A 81 3.52 9.85 7.62
CA CYS A 81 2.30 9.90 6.82
C CYS A 81 1.07 10.31 7.66
N ILE A 82 0.92 9.74 8.85
CA ILE A 82 -0.20 10.07 9.74
C ILE A 82 -0.11 11.52 10.26
N ASN A 83 1.09 11.98 10.63
CA ASN A 83 1.29 13.32 11.16
C ASN A 83 1.08 14.42 10.11
N GLU A 84 1.62 14.21 8.92
CA GLU A 84 1.67 15.22 7.87
C GLU A 84 0.43 15.21 6.98
N ILE A 85 -0.18 14.04 6.76
CA ILE A 85 -1.31 13.86 5.85
C ILE A 85 -2.58 13.45 6.60
N GLY A 86 -2.50 12.47 7.50
CA GLY A 86 -3.61 11.99 8.32
C GLY A 86 -4.61 11.08 7.59
N LYS A 87 -4.50 10.93 6.27
CA LYS A 87 -5.34 10.10 5.40
C LYS A 87 -4.46 9.03 4.76
N VAL A 88 -4.63 7.79 5.14
CA VAL A 88 -3.78 6.68 4.71
C VAL A 88 -4.63 5.58 4.06
N ILE A 89 -4.17 5.08 2.93
CA ILE A 89 -4.71 3.89 2.26
C ILE A 89 -3.61 2.84 2.25
N THR A 90 -3.89 1.64 2.74
CA THR A 90 -3.00 0.49 2.56
C THR A 90 -3.50 -0.42 1.45
N VAL A 91 -2.58 -0.93 0.64
CA VAL A 91 -2.90 -1.83 -0.48
C VAL A 91 -2.00 -3.06 -0.40
N GLU A 92 -2.62 -4.23 -0.31
CA GLU A 92 -1.89 -5.50 -0.19
C GLU A 92 -2.60 -6.64 -0.92
N ASP A 93 -1.87 -7.48 -1.62
CA ASP A 93 -2.36 -8.76 -2.12
C ASP A 93 -2.27 -9.81 -1.01
N HIS A 94 -3.04 -9.59 0.03
CA HIS A 94 -3.12 -10.39 1.25
C HIS A 94 -4.47 -10.18 1.93
N ASN A 95 -4.82 -11.06 2.87
CA ASN A 95 -5.94 -10.83 3.76
C ASN A 95 -5.71 -9.53 4.56
N ILE A 96 -6.74 -8.68 4.65
CA ILE A 96 -6.68 -7.42 5.42
C ILE A 96 -6.43 -7.64 6.93
N LEU A 97 -6.63 -8.86 7.42
CA LEU A 97 -6.35 -9.22 8.81
C LEU A 97 -4.89 -9.68 8.95
N ASN A 98 -4.19 -9.10 9.91
CA ASN A 98 -2.81 -9.45 10.27
C ASN A 98 -1.76 -9.25 9.16
N GLY A 99 -2.08 -8.42 8.14
CA GLY A 99 -1.14 -8.02 7.09
C GLY A 99 -0.62 -6.59 7.27
N LEU A 100 -0.21 -5.98 6.15
CA LEU A 100 0.29 -4.60 6.10
C LEU A 100 -0.72 -3.61 6.68
N GLY A 101 -1.97 -3.70 6.26
CA GLY A 101 -3.03 -2.79 6.71
C GLY A 101 -3.27 -2.87 8.22
N SER A 102 -3.19 -4.07 8.81
CA SER A 102 -3.28 -4.23 10.27
C SER A 102 -2.10 -3.57 10.98
N ALA A 103 -0.88 -3.79 10.50
CA ALA A 103 0.31 -3.18 11.09
C ALA A 103 0.28 -1.64 11.06
N VAL A 104 -0.20 -1.05 9.95
CA VAL A 104 -0.39 0.41 9.85
C VAL A 104 -1.51 0.90 10.78
N CYS A 105 -2.62 0.15 10.90
CA CYS A 105 -3.70 0.47 11.83
C CYS A 105 -3.24 0.45 13.30
N GLU A 106 -2.36 -0.47 13.68
CA GLU A 106 -1.78 -0.53 15.03
C GLU A 106 -1.03 0.76 15.36
N VAL A 107 -0.18 1.25 14.45
CA VAL A 107 0.52 2.53 14.62
C VAL A 107 -0.48 3.70 14.75
N ALA A 108 -1.49 3.76 13.87
CA ALA A 108 -2.50 4.82 13.93
C ALA A 108 -3.28 4.79 15.26
N ALA A 109 -3.62 3.60 15.76
CA ALA A 109 -4.33 3.42 17.01
C ALA A 109 -3.50 3.87 18.22
N GLU A 110 -2.20 3.54 18.26
CA GLU A 110 -1.28 4.00 19.30
C GLU A 110 -1.09 5.52 19.27
N MET A 111 -1.11 6.13 18.08
CA MET A 111 -1.04 7.58 17.92
C MET A 111 -2.36 8.29 18.26
N GLY A 112 -3.49 7.57 18.29
CA GLY A 112 -4.83 8.14 18.54
C GLY A 112 -5.30 9.11 17.45
N LYS A 113 -4.79 9.01 16.22
CA LYS A 113 -5.12 9.91 15.12
C LYS A 113 -4.89 9.28 13.76
N GLY A 114 -5.40 9.96 12.71
CA GLY A 114 -5.33 9.49 11.33
C GLY A 114 -6.49 8.56 10.97
N VAL A 115 -6.80 8.52 9.68
CA VAL A 115 -7.79 7.61 9.10
C VAL A 115 -7.05 6.62 8.22
N VAL A 116 -7.24 5.33 8.45
CA VAL A 116 -6.65 4.26 7.64
C VAL A 116 -7.75 3.50 6.92
N LYS A 117 -7.69 3.43 5.61
CA LYS A 117 -8.52 2.57 4.76
C LYS A 117 -7.67 1.43 4.22
N ARG A 118 -8.15 0.20 4.33
CA ARG A 118 -7.41 -0.99 3.94
C ARG A 118 -8.02 -1.62 2.69
N ILE A 119 -7.21 -1.79 1.66
CA ILE A 119 -7.56 -2.48 0.41
C ILE A 119 -6.76 -3.78 0.36
N GLY A 120 -7.45 -4.89 0.30
CA GLY A 120 -6.91 -6.24 0.29
C GLY A 120 -8.03 -7.27 0.30
N VAL A 121 -7.70 -8.54 0.43
CA VAL A 121 -8.69 -9.63 0.49
C VAL A 121 -9.52 -9.52 1.78
N GLN A 122 -10.83 -9.47 1.64
CA GLN A 122 -11.80 -9.20 2.72
C GLN A 122 -12.18 -10.46 3.52
N ASP A 123 -11.17 -11.20 4.00
CA ASP A 123 -11.33 -12.42 4.81
C ASP A 123 -12.31 -13.44 4.19
N GLN A 124 -12.14 -13.70 2.91
CA GLN A 124 -12.93 -14.65 2.14
C GLN A 124 -12.06 -15.74 1.54
N TYR A 125 -12.67 -16.89 1.26
CA TYR A 125 -11.97 -18.02 0.64
C TYR A 125 -11.42 -17.65 -0.73
N GLY A 126 -10.20 -18.13 -1.00
CA GLY A 126 -9.54 -17.96 -2.30
C GLY A 126 -10.37 -18.57 -3.43
N GLN A 127 -10.35 -17.92 -4.57
CA GLN A 127 -10.99 -18.36 -5.80
C GLN A 127 -9.93 -18.72 -6.84
N SER A 128 -10.32 -19.34 -7.94
CA SER A 128 -9.44 -19.68 -9.04
C SER A 128 -9.81 -18.85 -10.27
N ALA A 129 -8.88 -18.00 -10.71
CA ALA A 129 -9.00 -17.17 -11.89
C ALA A 129 -7.60 -16.67 -12.31
N PRO A 130 -7.43 -16.04 -13.48
CA PRO A 130 -6.23 -15.27 -13.79
C PRO A 130 -5.95 -14.20 -12.73
N TYR A 131 -4.68 -13.91 -12.45
CA TYR A 131 -4.26 -13.08 -11.31
C TYR A 131 -4.93 -11.71 -11.27
N GLU A 132 -4.93 -10.97 -12.37
CA GLU A 132 -5.58 -9.64 -12.43
C GLU A 132 -7.08 -9.71 -12.13
N ARG A 133 -7.75 -10.77 -12.57
CA ARG A 133 -9.16 -10.98 -12.24
C ARG A 133 -9.36 -11.26 -10.76
N LEU A 134 -8.46 -12.01 -10.13
CA LEU A 134 -8.51 -12.26 -8.68
C LEU A 134 -8.35 -10.96 -7.90
N LEU A 135 -7.41 -10.11 -8.28
CA LEU A 135 -7.25 -8.78 -7.69
C LEU A 135 -8.54 -7.95 -7.82
N ALA A 136 -9.09 -7.88 -9.03
CA ALA A 136 -10.33 -7.12 -9.30
C ALA A 136 -11.53 -7.65 -8.49
N MET A 137 -11.69 -8.96 -8.36
CA MET A 137 -12.75 -9.60 -7.56
C MET A 137 -12.64 -9.24 -6.07
N ASN A 138 -11.45 -8.93 -5.59
CA ASN A 138 -11.19 -8.51 -4.22
C ASN A 138 -11.13 -6.97 -4.07
N GLY A 139 -11.44 -6.22 -5.12
CA GLY A 139 -11.40 -4.76 -5.09
C GLY A 139 -9.99 -4.18 -5.02
N ILE A 140 -8.96 -4.98 -5.31
CA ILE A 140 -7.56 -4.53 -5.36
C ILE A 140 -7.31 -3.99 -6.77
N THR A 141 -7.76 -2.77 -7.03
CA THR A 141 -7.69 -2.12 -8.34
C THR A 141 -7.35 -0.65 -8.23
N VAL A 142 -6.83 -0.08 -9.31
CA VAL A 142 -6.52 1.35 -9.41
C VAL A 142 -7.78 2.19 -9.16
N GLU A 143 -8.90 1.83 -9.77
CA GLU A 143 -10.17 2.55 -9.62
C GLU A 143 -10.63 2.60 -8.17
N ASN A 144 -10.51 1.49 -7.43
CA ASN A 144 -10.92 1.44 -6.03
C ASN A 144 -9.97 2.25 -5.13
N ILE A 145 -8.66 2.26 -5.43
CA ILE A 145 -7.70 3.11 -4.72
C ILE A 145 -8.04 4.58 -4.94
N VAL A 146 -8.28 4.98 -6.19
CA VAL A 146 -8.65 6.37 -6.56
C VAL A 146 -9.96 6.77 -5.87
N LYS A 147 -11.01 5.94 -5.97
CA LYS A 147 -12.29 6.18 -5.31
C LYS A 147 -12.13 6.34 -3.79
N THR A 148 -11.36 5.45 -3.16
CA THR A 148 -11.11 5.51 -1.71
C THR A 148 -10.37 6.80 -1.33
N ALA A 149 -9.44 7.25 -2.16
CA ALA A 149 -8.73 8.51 -1.94
C ALA A 149 -9.66 9.72 -2.08
N GLU A 150 -10.55 9.73 -3.07
CA GLU A 150 -11.57 10.79 -3.26
C GLU A 150 -12.55 10.85 -2.08
N GLU A 151 -12.97 9.70 -1.54
CA GLU A 151 -13.86 9.64 -0.37
C GLU A 151 -13.21 10.18 0.91
N LEU A 152 -11.89 10.26 0.95
CA LEU A 152 -11.13 10.80 2.08
C LEU A 152 -10.91 12.32 1.99
N GLN A 153 -11.22 12.97 0.84
CA GLN A 153 -11.06 14.43 0.68
C GLN A 153 -12.19 15.19 1.36
#